data_281ecccb3e956bddfee1b563fef4608e
#
_entry.id   281ecccb3e956bddfee1b563fef4608e
#
_cell.length_a   1.000
_cell.length_b   1.000
_cell.length_c   1.000
_cell.angle_alpha   90.00
_cell.angle_beta   90.00
_cell.angle_gamma   90.00
#
_symmetry.space_group_name_H-M   'P 1'
#
loop_
_entity.id
_entity.type
_entity.pdbx_description
1 polymer ?
#
loop_
_entity_poly.entity_id
_entity_poly.type
_entity_poly.pdbx_seq_one_letter_code
_entity_poly.pdbx_strand_id
1 'polypeptide(L)'
;REENAITLAATANNAKIIDDAIADEIPVSPKGKIVYLIALILGVGIPVGIIYLINLTKFKIEGRSDVEKLTSAPIVGDIPLTDEKQGAIAVFENQNNLMSETFRNVRTNLQFMLGNGKKVILVTSTVSGEGKSFISGNLAISLSLLGKKVVIVGLDIRKPGLNKVFNISKREQGITQYLANPEKNLMDLVQLSDVSKNLYILPGGTVPPNPTELLARDGLDKAIETLKKNFDYVILDTAPVGMVTDTLLIGRVADLSVYVCRADYTHKNEYTLINELAEKDKLPSLCTVINGLDLKKRKYGYYYGYGKYGKYYGYGKHYGYGEYKIKDKAN
;
A
#
# COMPACT_ATOMS: atom_id res chain seq x y z
N ARG A 1 100.38 -24.26 39.26
CA ARG A 1 99.20 -24.36 40.18
C ARG A 1 98.43 -23.07 40.26
N GLU A 2 99.06 -21.93 40.09
CA GLU A 2 98.41 -20.61 40.18
C GLU A 2 97.62 -20.26 38.93
N GLU A 3 98.08 -20.65 37.73
CA GLU A 3 97.33 -20.42 36.48
C GLU A 3 95.95 -21.14 36.43
N ASN A 4 95.86 -22.35 37.04
CA ASN A 4 94.64 -23.07 37.15
C ASN A 4 93.58 -22.44 38.08
N ALA A 5 94.13 -21.73 39.13
CA ALA A 5 93.26 -21.01 40.06
C ALA A 5 92.70 -19.74 39.46
N ILE A 6 93.47 -19.07 38.62
CA ILE A 6 93.03 -17.86 37.90
C ILE A 6 91.99 -18.23 36.78
N THR A 7 92.26 -19.30 36.07
CA THR A 7 91.26 -19.79 35.07
C THR A 7 89.97 -20.29 35.71
N LEU A 8 90.04 -20.92 36.86
CA LEU A 8 88.83 -21.34 37.58
C LEU A 8 88.03 -20.15 38.13
N ALA A 9 88.79 -19.08 38.60
CA ALA A 9 88.16 -17.85 39.06
C ALA A 9 87.55 -17.04 37.90
N ALA A 10 88.17 -17.08 36.72
CA ALA A 10 87.69 -16.43 35.52
C ALA A 10 86.46 -17.11 34.91
N THR A 11 86.27 -18.42 35.14
CA THR A 11 85.13 -19.18 34.71
C THR A 11 83.99 -19.29 35.75
N ALA A 12 84.25 -18.73 36.93
CA ALA A 12 83.19 -18.68 37.93
C ALA A 12 82.01 -17.80 37.43
N ASN A 13 80.93 -18.40 37.27
CA ASN A 13 79.71 -17.71 36.83
C ASN A 13 79.32 -16.68 37.89
N ASN A 14 79.60 -15.40 37.64
CA ASN A 14 79.30 -14.31 38.57
C ASN A 14 77.76 -14.01 38.71
N ALA A 15 76.93 -14.77 38.03
CA ALA A 15 75.51 -14.69 38.21
C ALA A 15 75.04 -15.57 39.35
N LYS A 16 74.76 -14.99 40.48
CA LYS A 16 74.08 -15.65 41.59
C LYS A 16 72.57 -15.51 41.43
N ILE A 17 71.89 -16.60 41.32
CA ILE A 17 70.40 -16.61 41.39
C ILE A 17 70.04 -16.16 42.81
N ILE A 18 69.54 -14.97 42.99
CA ILE A 18 69.13 -14.38 44.26
C ILE A 18 67.72 -14.90 44.66
N ASP A 19 66.87 -15.10 43.62
CA ASP A 19 65.54 -15.63 43.84
C ASP A 19 65.16 -16.54 42.69
N ASP A 20 64.48 -17.62 42.96
CA ASP A 20 63.96 -18.49 41.95
C ASP A 20 62.74 -17.81 41.31
N ALA A 21 62.61 -17.92 40.00
CA ALA A 21 61.41 -17.41 39.28
C ALA A 21 60.20 -18.18 39.77
N ILE A 22 59.38 -17.52 40.59
CA ILE A 22 58.11 -18.04 41.08
C ILE A 22 57.04 -17.59 40.09
N ALA A 23 56.37 -18.54 39.44
CA ALA A 23 55.20 -18.22 38.63
C ALA A 23 54.00 -17.93 39.56
N ASP A 24 53.31 -16.83 39.34
CA ASP A 24 52.07 -16.52 40.03
C ASP A 24 51.02 -17.64 39.71
N GLU A 25 50.38 -18.17 40.75
CA GLU A 25 49.32 -19.19 40.60
C GLU A 25 48.09 -18.64 39.84
N ILE A 26 47.96 -17.32 39.80
CA ILE A 26 46.83 -16.65 39.11
C ILE A 26 47.34 -15.99 37.80
N PRO A 27 46.79 -16.37 36.66
CA PRO A 27 47.18 -15.74 35.38
C PRO A 27 46.97 -14.24 35.40
N VAL A 28 48.05 -13.46 35.19
CA VAL A 28 48.01 -11.99 35.12
C VAL A 28 47.25 -11.50 33.86
N SER A 29 47.29 -12.30 32.80
CA SER A 29 46.61 -12.02 31.52
C SER A 29 46.29 -13.34 30.77
N PRO A 30 45.17 -13.43 30.07
CA PRO A 30 44.02 -12.45 30.00
C PRO A 30 43.14 -12.51 31.26
N LYS A 31 42.65 -11.36 31.72
CA LYS A 31 41.69 -11.29 32.83
C LYS A 31 40.33 -11.85 32.37
N GLY A 32 40.02 -13.12 32.64
CA GLY A 32 38.86 -13.84 32.14
C GLY A 32 37.51 -13.10 32.31
N LYS A 33 37.30 -12.43 33.46
CA LYS A 33 36.09 -11.64 33.72
C LYS A 33 35.90 -10.49 32.70
N ILE A 34 37.01 -9.82 32.31
CA ILE A 34 36.97 -8.73 31.34
C ILE A 34 36.69 -9.29 29.93
N VAL A 35 37.32 -10.42 29.58
CA VAL A 35 37.09 -11.07 28.27
C VAL A 35 35.63 -11.50 28.13
N TYR A 36 35.03 -12.13 29.15
CA TYR A 36 33.65 -12.51 29.14
C TYR A 36 32.70 -11.31 29.09
N LEU A 37 33.04 -10.21 29.80
CA LEU A 37 32.23 -8.97 29.73
C LEU A 37 32.26 -8.35 28.33
N ILE A 38 33.43 -8.29 27.71
CA ILE A 38 33.58 -7.77 26.33
C ILE A 38 32.82 -8.69 25.35
N ALA A 39 32.96 -10.02 25.48
CA ALA A 39 32.27 -10.97 24.64
C ALA A 39 30.74 -10.84 24.77
N LEU A 40 30.22 -10.62 25.98
CA LEU A 40 28.79 -10.38 26.22
C LEU A 40 28.31 -9.07 25.55
N ILE A 41 29.06 -7.97 25.74
CA ILE A 41 28.72 -6.66 25.16
C ILE A 41 28.72 -6.73 23.62
N LEU A 42 29.75 -7.35 23.03
CA LEU A 42 29.82 -7.51 21.58
C LEU A 42 28.76 -8.49 21.07
N GLY A 43 28.54 -9.61 21.78
CA GLY A 43 27.56 -10.62 21.41
C GLY A 43 26.10 -10.14 21.41
N VAL A 44 25.76 -9.19 22.30
CA VAL A 44 24.41 -8.58 22.35
C VAL A 44 24.39 -7.25 21.57
N GLY A 45 25.44 -6.43 21.72
CA GLY A 45 25.49 -5.08 21.14
C GLY A 45 25.51 -5.08 19.61
N ILE A 46 26.25 -6.00 18.99
CA ILE A 46 26.32 -6.06 17.51
C ILE A 46 24.94 -6.43 16.90
N PRO A 47 24.24 -7.51 17.32
CA PRO A 47 22.91 -7.82 16.78
C PRO A 47 21.89 -6.70 17.03
N VAL A 48 21.88 -6.10 18.22
CA VAL A 48 20.99 -4.98 18.54
C VAL A 48 21.31 -3.77 17.66
N GLY A 49 22.60 -3.44 17.48
CA GLY A 49 23.05 -2.37 16.59
C GLY A 49 22.61 -2.60 15.13
N ILE A 50 22.76 -3.82 14.62
CA ILE A 50 22.33 -4.19 13.26
C ILE A 50 20.81 -4.04 13.13
N ILE A 51 20.02 -4.54 14.07
CA ILE A 51 18.55 -4.41 14.06
C ILE A 51 18.15 -2.93 14.10
N TYR A 52 18.82 -2.12 14.92
CA TYR A 52 18.58 -0.68 15.00
C TYR A 52 18.87 0.02 13.67
N LEU A 53 20.00 -0.27 13.03
CA LEU A 53 20.35 0.27 11.71
C LEU A 53 19.35 -0.14 10.64
N ILE A 54 18.91 -1.41 10.61
CA ILE A 54 17.88 -1.88 9.69
C ILE A 54 16.56 -1.13 9.91
N ASN A 55 16.17 -0.87 11.16
CA ASN A 55 14.95 -0.12 11.46
C ASN A 55 15.04 1.35 11.05
N LEU A 56 16.22 1.98 11.13
CA LEU A 56 16.43 3.33 10.63
C LEU A 56 16.25 3.46 9.11
N THR A 57 16.47 2.38 8.35
CA THR A 57 16.27 2.37 6.89
C THR A 57 14.82 2.12 6.46
N LYS A 58 13.90 1.84 7.40
CA LYS A 58 12.48 1.57 7.12
C LYS A 58 11.66 2.85 6.98
N PHE A 59 11.90 3.58 5.92
CA PHE A 59 11.23 4.86 5.62
C PHE A 59 9.95 4.70 4.77
N LYS A 60 9.65 3.50 4.28
CA LYS A 60 8.42 3.18 3.53
C LYS A 60 7.37 2.56 4.42
N ILE A 61 6.11 2.71 4.03
CA ILE A 61 4.97 2.02 4.65
C ILE A 61 5.10 0.53 4.36
N GLU A 62 5.24 -0.29 5.40
CA GLU A 62 5.28 -1.75 5.26
C GLU A 62 3.88 -2.36 5.42
N GLY A 63 2.95 -1.67 6.07
CA GLY A 63 1.59 -2.16 6.25
C GLY A 63 0.74 -1.38 7.25
N ARG A 64 -0.34 -2.01 7.69
CA ARG A 64 -1.39 -1.39 8.51
C ARG A 64 -0.86 -0.73 9.79
N SER A 65 0.03 -1.39 10.52
CA SER A 65 0.59 -0.83 11.77
C SER A 65 1.39 0.46 11.58
N ASP A 66 1.99 0.65 10.39
CA ASP A 66 2.66 1.92 10.08
C ASP A 66 1.63 3.01 9.82
N VAL A 67 0.59 2.70 9.04
CA VAL A 67 -0.49 3.65 8.71
C VAL A 67 -1.23 4.09 9.96
N GLU A 68 -1.59 3.17 10.87
CA GLU A 68 -2.26 3.47 12.14
C GLU A 68 -1.45 4.41 13.05
N LYS A 69 -0.12 4.38 12.95
CA LYS A 69 0.77 5.30 13.70
C LYS A 69 0.91 6.68 13.05
N LEU A 70 0.69 6.76 11.73
CA LEU A 70 0.93 7.97 10.95
C LEU A 70 -0.31 8.84 10.80
N THR A 71 -1.51 8.27 10.87
CA THR A 71 -2.76 9.00 10.67
C THR A 71 -3.90 8.46 11.53
N SER A 72 -4.83 9.34 11.89
CA SER A 72 -6.12 8.99 12.48
C SER A 72 -7.22 8.70 11.46
N ALA A 73 -6.94 8.88 10.17
CA ALA A 73 -7.92 8.58 9.10
C ALA A 73 -8.30 7.09 9.10
N PRO A 74 -9.60 6.75 8.99
CA PRO A 74 -10.05 5.37 9.01
C PRO A 74 -9.41 4.54 7.88
N ILE A 75 -8.89 3.35 8.21
CA ILE A 75 -8.40 2.38 7.23
C ILE A 75 -9.57 1.49 6.81
N VAL A 76 -10.04 1.67 5.56
CA VAL A 76 -11.22 0.96 5.04
C VAL A 76 -10.89 -0.37 4.40
N GLY A 77 -9.63 -0.64 4.11
CA GLY A 77 -9.21 -1.96 3.61
C GLY A 77 -7.73 -2.07 3.27
N ASP A 78 -7.31 -3.32 3.25
CA ASP A 78 -5.95 -3.77 2.95
C ASP A 78 -6.00 -4.63 1.70
N ILE A 79 -5.45 -4.16 0.58
CA ILE A 79 -5.47 -4.87 -0.71
C ILE A 79 -4.19 -5.69 -0.86
N PRO A 80 -4.27 -7.00 -1.05
CA PRO A 80 -3.11 -7.85 -1.28
C PRO A 80 -2.36 -7.49 -2.56
N LEU A 81 -1.07 -7.84 -2.61
CA LEU A 81 -0.29 -7.75 -3.84
C LEU A 81 -0.85 -8.75 -4.86
N THR A 82 -1.19 -8.26 -6.05
CA THR A 82 -1.59 -9.08 -7.20
C THR A 82 -0.37 -9.56 -7.97
N ASP A 83 -0.43 -10.78 -8.52
CA ASP A 83 0.54 -11.20 -9.53
C ASP A 83 0.33 -10.33 -10.79
N GLU A 84 1.42 -9.82 -11.34
CA GLU A 84 1.40 -8.98 -12.57
C GLU A 84 0.71 -9.67 -13.76
N LYS A 85 0.65 -11.00 -13.75
CA LYS A 85 -0.02 -11.83 -14.77
C LYS A 85 -1.55 -11.74 -14.73
N GLN A 86 -2.16 -11.25 -13.64
CA GLN A 86 -3.62 -11.21 -13.49
C GLN A 86 -4.28 -9.98 -14.11
N GLY A 87 -3.50 -9.05 -14.66
CA GLY A 87 -4.01 -7.82 -15.26
C GLY A 87 -4.49 -6.78 -14.25
N ALA A 88 -5.08 -5.69 -14.76
CA ALA A 88 -5.54 -4.58 -13.94
C ALA A 88 -6.93 -4.81 -13.31
N ILE A 89 -7.71 -5.77 -13.82
CA ILE A 89 -9.01 -6.17 -13.28
C ILE A 89 -8.80 -7.41 -12.43
N ALA A 90 -9.17 -7.33 -11.15
CA ALA A 90 -8.99 -8.40 -10.17
C ALA A 90 -10.31 -8.86 -9.53
N VAL A 91 -11.41 -8.12 -9.76
CA VAL A 91 -12.77 -8.44 -9.29
C VAL A 91 -13.62 -8.92 -10.47
N PHE A 92 -14.20 -10.11 -10.34
CA PHE A 92 -15.03 -10.73 -11.38
C PHE A 92 -16.33 -11.26 -10.78
N GLU A 93 -17.42 -11.32 -11.60
CA GLU A 93 -18.77 -11.65 -11.16
C GLU A 93 -18.88 -13.01 -10.45
N ASN A 94 -18.20 -14.03 -10.93
CA ASN A 94 -18.35 -15.41 -10.44
C ASN A 94 -17.11 -15.95 -9.71
N GLN A 95 -16.26 -15.08 -9.17
CA GLN A 95 -15.04 -15.47 -8.48
C GLN A 95 -15.10 -15.11 -6.99
N ASN A 96 -15.01 -16.14 -6.14
CA ASN A 96 -14.85 -16.00 -4.70
C ASN A 96 -13.36 -16.14 -4.33
N ASN A 97 -12.50 -15.31 -4.95
CA ASN A 97 -11.09 -15.24 -4.60
C ASN A 97 -10.84 -14.18 -3.51
N LEU A 98 -9.66 -14.24 -2.90
CA LEU A 98 -9.26 -13.30 -1.84
C LEU A 98 -9.42 -11.84 -2.27
N MET A 99 -9.09 -11.51 -3.52
CA MET A 99 -9.17 -10.14 -4.04
C MET A 99 -10.61 -9.65 -4.12
N SER A 100 -11.53 -10.47 -4.64
CA SER A 100 -12.95 -10.14 -4.69
C SER A 100 -13.54 -9.92 -3.29
N GLU A 101 -13.17 -10.76 -2.31
CA GLU A 101 -13.59 -10.58 -0.91
C GLU A 101 -13.02 -9.30 -0.30
N THR A 102 -11.77 -8.99 -0.58
CA THR A 102 -11.14 -7.77 -0.07
C THR A 102 -11.85 -6.51 -0.62
N PHE A 103 -12.18 -6.48 -1.91
CA PHE A 103 -12.93 -5.36 -2.49
C PHE A 103 -14.40 -5.31 -2.01
N ARG A 104 -15.03 -6.45 -1.69
CA ARG A 104 -16.35 -6.47 -1.03
C ARG A 104 -16.29 -5.81 0.34
N ASN A 105 -15.24 -6.07 1.12
CA ASN A 105 -15.03 -5.44 2.42
C ASN A 105 -14.80 -3.93 2.31
N VAL A 106 -13.89 -3.51 1.41
CA VAL A 106 -13.65 -2.08 1.13
C VAL A 106 -14.95 -1.38 0.75
N ARG A 107 -15.70 -1.93 -0.20
CA ARG A 107 -17.01 -1.43 -0.62
C ARG A 107 -17.97 -1.28 0.55
N THR A 108 -18.10 -2.31 1.39
CA THR A 108 -19.02 -2.28 2.53
C THR A 108 -18.63 -1.18 3.52
N ASN A 109 -17.34 -1.05 3.85
CA ASN A 109 -16.85 0.00 4.73
C ASN A 109 -17.09 1.41 4.16
N LEU A 110 -16.86 1.59 2.85
CA LEU A 110 -17.13 2.86 2.17
C LEU A 110 -18.63 3.20 2.15
N GLN A 111 -19.52 2.22 1.97
CA GLN A 111 -20.96 2.44 2.01
C GLN A 111 -21.41 2.91 3.39
N PHE A 112 -20.87 2.37 4.48
CA PHE A 112 -21.15 2.86 5.84
C PHE A 112 -20.67 4.30 6.04
N MET A 113 -19.47 4.65 5.56
CA MET A 113 -18.94 6.00 5.68
C MET A 113 -19.68 7.02 4.82
N LEU A 114 -20.13 6.61 3.65
CA LEU A 114 -20.78 7.49 2.68
C LEU A 114 -22.15 7.97 3.20
N GLY A 115 -22.88 7.09 3.90
CA GLY A 115 -24.21 7.38 4.42
C GLY A 115 -25.27 7.52 3.32
N ASN A 116 -26.47 7.95 3.73
CA ASN A 116 -27.62 8.06 2.82
C ASN A 116 -27.53 9.30 1.92
N GLY A 117 -27.88 9.15 0.65
CA GLY A 117 -27.99 10.23 -0.32
C GLY A 117 -26.68 10.70 -0.95
N LYS A 118 -25.53 10.28 -0.42
CA LYS A 118 -24.21 10.56 -0.96
C LYS A 118 -23.79 9.49 -1.97
N LYS A 119 -23.13 9.90 -3.08
CA LYS A 119 -22.90 9.02 -4.22
C LYS A 119 -21.49 9.14 -4.82
N VAL A 120 -20.76 10.22 -4.54
CA VAL A 120 -19.51 10.58 -5.22
C VAL A 120 -18.32 10.19 -4.37
N ILE A 121 -17.53 9.23 -4.86
CA ILE A 121 -16.30 8.75 -4.20
C ILE A 121 -15.09 9.19 -5.03
N LEU A 122 -14.24 10.02 -4.45
CA LEU A 122 -12.97 10.44 -5.01
C LEU A 122 -11.87 9.48 -4.59
N VAL A 123 -11.01 9.07 -5.52
CA VAL A 123 -9.84 8.22 -5.24
C VAL A 123 -8.57 8.95 -5.65
N THR A 124 -7.68 9.17 -4.68
CA THR A 124 -6.39 9.84 -4.87
C THR A 124 -5.26 9.13 -4.13
N SER A 125 -4.05 9.68 -4.18
CA SER A 125 -2.87 9.16 -3.51
C SER A 125 -1.81 10.25 -3.31
N THR A 126 -0.71 9.93 -2.60
CA THR A 126 0.40 10.87 -2.43
C THR A 126 1.17 11.07 -3.73
N VAL A 127 1.61 9.95 -4.35
CA VAL A 127 2.45 9.96 -5.55
C VAL A 127 1.89 9.06 -6.65
N SER A 128 2.49 9.14 -7.83
CA SER A 128 2.13 8.24 -8.94
C SER A 128 2.62 6.81 -8.65
N GLY A 129 1.88 5.79 -9.13
CA GLY A 129 2.29 4.37 -8.98
C GLY A 129 1.75 3.68 -7.71
N GLU A 130 0.97 4.36 -6.86
CA GLU A 130 0.36 3.77 -5.66
C GLU A 130 -0.87 2.89 -5.96
N GLY A 131 -1.38 2.92 -7.19
CA GLY A 131 -2.45 2.05 -7.64
C GLY A 131 -3.86 2.66 -7.59
N LYS A 132 -3.99 4.00 -7.63
CA LYS A 132 -5.29 4.69 -7.63
C LYS A 132 -6.28 4.11 -8.64
N SER A 133 -5.89 4.09 -9.92
CA SER A 133 -6.78 3.61 -11.01
C SER A 133 -7.11 2.10 -10.88
N PHE A 134 -6.22 1.31 -10.27
CA PHE A 134 -6.50 -0.08 -9.93
C PHE A 134 -7.57 -0.16 -8.84
N ILE A 135 -7.44 0.64 -7.78
CA ILE A 135 -8.41 0.67 -6.67
C ILE A 135 -9.75 1.22 -7.15
N SER A 136 -9.78 2.35 -7.86
CA SER A 136 -11.00 2.97 -8.37
C SER A 136 -11.74 2.06 -9.35
N GLY A 137 -11.03 1.41 -10.28
CA GLY A 137 -11.60 0.48 -11.24
C GLY A 137 -12.22 -0.75 -10.58
N ASN A 138 -11.48 -1.44 -9.71
CA ASN A 138 -11.99 -2.64 -9.04
C ASN A 138 -13.09 -2.32 -8.00
N LEU A 139 -13.05 -1.15 -7.36
CA LEU A 139 -14.15 -0.67 -6.51
C LEU A 139 -15.43 -0.42 -7.32
N ALA A 140 -15.31 0.22 -8.49
CA ALA A 140 -16.43 0.46 -9.38
C ALA A 140 -17.07 -0.86 -9.86
N ILE A 141 -16.25 -1.85 -10.23
CA ILE A 141 -16.71 -3.20 -10.56
C ILE A 141 -17.41 -3.82 -9.35
N SER A 142 -16.82 -3.79 -8.16
CA SER A 142 -17.39 -4.36 -6.95
C SER A 142 -18.76 -3.77 -6.59
N LEU A 143 -18.97 -2.45 -6.82
CA LEU A 143 -20.25 -1.78 -6.64
C LEU A 143 -21.26 -2.18 -7.71
N SER A 144 -20.85 -2.31 -8.98
CA SER A 144 -21.74 -2.70 -10.08
C SER A 144 -22.27 -4.12 -9.95
N LEU A 145 -21.50 -5.02 -9.33
CA LEU A 145 -21.92 -6.40 -9.03
C LEU A 145 -23.04 -6.50 -7.97
N LEU A 146 -23.33 -5.41 -7.23
CA LEU A 146 -24.53 -5.30 -6.38
C LEU A 146 -25.80 -4.96 -7.17
N GLY A 147 -25.74 -4.88 -8.49
CA GLY A 147 -26.83 -4.41 -9.32
C GLY A 147 -27.00 -2.88 -9.33
N LYS A 148 -26.03 -2.14 -8.75
CA LYS A 148 -26.02 -0.67 -8.73
C LYS A 148 -25.47 -0.13 -10.03
N LYS A 149 -26.09 0.94 -10.53
CA LYS A 149 -25.65 1.65 -11.72
C LYS A 149 -24.48 2.55 -11.36
N VAL A 150 -23.28 2.20 -11.81
CA VAL A 150 -22.02 2.85 -11.42
C VAL A 150 -21.37 3.50 -12.62
N VAL A 151 -20.89 4.73 -12.47
CA VAL A 151 -20.01 5.37 -13.45
C VAL A 151 -18.63 5.66 -12.82
N ILE A 152 -17.58 5.31 -13.55
CA ILE A 152 -16.22 5.70 -13.21
C ILE A 152 -15.74 6.79 -14.17
N VAL A 153 -15.20 7.88 -13.62
CA VAL A 153 -14.79 9.07 -14.37
C VAL A 153 -13.28 9.23 -14.27
N GLY A 154 -12.59 9.30 -15.40
CA GLY A 154 -11.15 9.56 -15.48
C GLY A 154 -10.84 11.05 -15.32
N LEU A 155 -10.59 11.51 -14.11
CA LEU A 155 -10.22 12.88 -13.78
C LEU A 155 -8.71 13.08 -13.57
N ASP A 156 -7.88 12.05 -13.68
CA ASP A 156 -6.46 12.20 -13.94
C ASP A 156 -6.26 12.51 -15.44
N ILE A 157 -6.61 13.73 -15.82
CA ILE A 157 -6.58 14.20 -17.21
C ILE A 157 -5.15 14.50 -17.69
N ARG A 158 -4.14 14.41 -16.82
CA ARG A 158 -2.72 14.52 -17.15
C ARG A 158 -2.11 13.20 -17.56
N LYS A 159 -2.45 12.12 -16.83
CA LYS A 159 -1.96 10.75 -17.07
C LYS A 159 -3.10 9.75 -16.93
N PRO A 160 -4.02 9.64 -17.92
CA PRO A 160 -5.21 8.82 -17.82
C PRO A 160 -4.90 7.34 -17.54
N GLY A 161 -5.00 6.94 -16.28
CA GLY A 161 -4.71 5.59 -15.80
C GLY A 161 -5.82 4.59 -16.12
N LEU A 162 -7.08 5.03 -16.16
CA LEU A 162 -8.24 4.20 -16.47
C LEU A 162 -8.18 3.55 -17.85
N ASN A 163 -7.54 4.21 -18.82
CA ASN A 163 -7.37 3.67 -20.16
C ASN A 163 -6.63 2.32 -20.15
N LYS A 164 -5.69 2.13 -19.20
CA LYS A 164 -4.97 0.86 -19.04
C LYS A 164 -5.80 -0.19 -18.30
N VAL A 165 -6.64 0.23 -17.35
CA VAL A 165 -7.48 -0.66 -16.55
C VAL A 165 -8.56 -1.29 -17.42
N PHE A 166 -9.24 -0.49 -18.25
CA PHE A 166 -10.37 -0.90 -19.07
C PHE A 166 -10.06 -1.04 -20.56
N ASN A 167 -8.79 -1.04 -20.93
CA ASN A 167 -8.32 -1.17 -22.32
C ASN A 167 -8.96 -0.16 -23.30
N ILE A 168 -9.12 1.09 -22.85
CA ILE A 168 -9.75 2.17 -23.62
C ILE A 168 -8.74 2.80 -24.57
N SER A 169 -9.15 3.11 -25.81
CA SER A 169 -8.31 3.81 -26.78
C SER A 169 -7.93 5.22 -26.28
N LYS A 170 -6.66 5.61 -26.48
CA LYS A 170 -6.19 6.97 -26.13
C LYS A 170 -6.83 8.09 -26.98
N ARG A 171 -7.48 7.76 -28.09
CA ARG A 171 -8.16 8.71 -28.98
C ARG A 171 -9.62 8.93 -28.63
N GLU A 172 -10.13 8.24 -27.62
CA GLU A 172 -11.53 8.37 -27.26
C GLU A 172 -11.82 9.75 -26.65
N GLN A 173 -13.02 10.23 -26.94
CA GLN A 173 -13.56 11.44 -26.34
C GLN A 173 -13.94 11.12 -24.88
N GLY A 174 -13.87 12.14 -24.02
CA GLY A 174 -14.15 11.98 -22.61
C GLY A 174 -14.50 13.30 -21.93
N ILE A 175 -14.32 13.31 -20.61
CA ILE A 175 -14.71 14.46 -19.77
C ILE A 175 -14.06 15.77 -20.21
N THR A 176 -12.82 15.76 -20.70
CA THR A 176 -12.13 16.98 -21.13
C THR A 176 -12.83 17.67 -22.30
N GLN A 177 -13.47 16.94 -23.22
CA GLN A 177 -14.25 17.49 -24.31
C GLN A 177 -15.53 18.18 -23.83
N TYR A 178 -16.17 17.61 -22.79
CA TYR A 178 -17.32 18.24 -22.14
C TYR A 178 -16.91 19.49 -21.37
N LEU A 179 -15.83 19.42 -20.56
CA LEU A 179 -15.35 20.57 -19.79
C LEU A 179 -14.90 21.73 -20.68
N ALA A 180 -14.39 21.45 -21.88
CA ALA A 180 -14.02 22.47 -22.86
C ALA A 180 -15.25 23.09 -23.56
N ASN A 181 -16.33 22.29 -23.75
CA ASN A 181 -17.58 22.72 -24.34
C ASN A 181 -18.79 22.08 -23.61
N PRO A 182 -19.30 22.72 -22.55
CA PRO A 182 -20.39 22.18 -21.73
C PRO A 182 -21.78 22.14 -22.43
N GLU A 183 -21.90 22.64 -23.67
CA GLU A 183 -23.11 22.49 -24.48
C GLU A 183 -23.29 21.09 -25.06
N LYS A 184 -22.22 20.29 -25.08
CA LYS A 184 -22.30 18.89 -25.48
C LYS A 184 -23.09 18.08 -24.46
N ASN A 185 -23.81 17.06 -24.96
CA ASN A 185 -24.46 16.14 -24.07
C ASN A 185 -23.41 15.22 -23.39
N LEU A 186 -23.28 15.33 -22.07
CA LEU A 186 -22.33 14.51 -21.29
C LEU A 186 -22.56 13.01 -21.45
N MET A 187 -23.83 12.59 -21.56
CA MET A 187 -24.18 11.17 -21.59
C MET A 187 -23.75 10.49 -22.89
N ASP A 188 -23.53 11.22 -23.98
CA ASP A 188 -22.99 10.68 -25.23
C ASP A 188 -21.51 10.28 -25.14
N LEU A 189 -20.80 10.78 -24.11
CA LEU A 189 -19.41 10.44 -23.83
C LEU A 189 -19.24 9.27 -22.84
N VAL A 190 -20.35 8.84 -22.23
CA VAL A 190 -20.38 7.75 -21.26
C VAL A 190 -20.54 6.42 -22.00
N GLN A 191 -19.65 5.48 -21.74
CA GLN A 191 -19.59 4.18 -22.41
C GLN A 191 -19.95 3.06 -21.44
N LEU A 192 -20.66 2.03 -21.91
CA LEU A 192 -20.87 0.80 -21.14
C LEU A 192 -19.56 0.00 -21.11
N SER A 193 -19.19 -0.52 -19.94
CA SER A 193 -18.03 -1.37 -19.79
C SER A 193 -18.30 -2.81 -20.24
N ASP A 194 -17.30 -3.45 -20.87
CA ASP A 194 -17.36 -4.87 -21.21
C ASP A 194 -17.27 -5.80 -19.98
N VAL A 195 -16.89 -5.25 -18.82
CA VAL A 195 -16.66 -6.03 -17.59
C VAL A 195 -17.95 -6.30 -16.81
N SER A 196 -18.90 -5.37 -16.83
CA SER A 196 -20.17 -5.49 -16.10
C SER A 196 -21.26 -4.66 -16.76
N LYS A 197 -22.46 -5.22 -16.87
CA LYS A 197 -23.65 -4.57 -17.47
C LYS A 197 -24.15 -3.33 -16.71
N ASN A 198 -23.71 -3.13 -15.47
CA ASN A 198 -24.08 -1.98 -14.64
C ASN A 198 -22.91 -1.00 -14.44
N LEU A 199 -21.77 -1.23 -15.09
CA LEU A 199 -20.60 -0.37 -15.02
C LEU A 199 -20.48 0.46 -16.28
N TYR A 200 -20.37 1.77 -16.10
CA TYR A 200 -20.18 2.76 -17.15
C TYR A 200 -18.86 3.49 -16.93
N ILE A 201 -18.26 3.91 -18.01
CA ILE A 201 -16.97 4.59 -18.00
C ILE A 201 -17.09 5.92 -18.72
N LEU A 202 -16.66 7.00 -18.08
CA LEU A 202 -16.43 8.29 -18.72
C LEU A 202 -14.92 8.52 -18.77
N PRO A 203 -14.27 8.29 -19.92
CA PRO A 203 -12.83 8.45 -20.05
C PRO A 203 -12.36 9.88 -19.77
N GLY A 204 -11.07 10.07 -19.47
CA GLY A 204 -10.47 11.39 -19.33
C GLY A 204 -10.50 12.20 -20.62
N GLY A 205 -10.40 11.53 -21.76
CA GLY A 205 -10.29 12.16 -23.07
C GLY A 205 -8.86 12.60 -23.42
N THR A 206 -8.74 13.53 -24.36
CA THR A 206 -7.44 14.06 -24.75
C THR A 206 -6.88 14.97 -23.65
N VAL A 207 -5.56 14.90 -23.43
CA VAL A 207 -4.85 15.73 -22.43
C VAL A 207 -4.94 17.20 -22.86
N PRO A 208 -5.56 18.08 -22.06
CA PRO A 208 -5.66 19.50 -22.39
C PRO A 208 -4.34 20.24 -22.06
N PRO A 209 -4.09 21.40 -22.67
CA PRO A 209 -2.90 22.21 -22.39
C PRO A 209 -2.94 22.85 -20.97
N ASN A 210 -4.13 23.11 -20.42
CA ASN A 210 -4.38 23.77 -19.14
C ASN A 210 -5.35 22.94 -18.26
N PRO A 211 -4.88 21.82 -17.69
CA PRO A 211 -5.75 20.89 -16.94
C PRO A 211 -6.40 21.54 -15.71
N THR A 212 -5.63 22.28 -14.93
CA THR A 212 -6.06 22.87 -13.65
C THR A 212 -7.20 23.88 -13.87
N GLU A 213 -7.04 24.78 -14.86
CA GLU A 213 -8.05 25.80 -15.18
C GLU A 213 -9.33 25.17 -15.72
N LEU A 214 -9.20 24.06 -16.46
CA LEU A 214 -10.35 23.35 -16.99
C LEU A 214 -11.17 22.71 -15.88
N LEU A 215 -10.50 22.11 -14.88
CA LEU A 215 -11.14 21.49 -13.71
C LEU A 215 -11.74 22.52 -12.73
N ALA A 216 -11.23 23.74 -12.72
CA ALA A 216 -11.72 24.83 -11.86
C ALA A 216 -13.07 25.40 -12.32
N ARG A 217 -13.49 25.18 -13.57
CA ARG A 217 -14.73 25.72 -14.14
C ARG A 217 -15.96 25.02 -13.59
N ASP A 218 -17.12 25.71 -13.61
CA ASP A 218 -18.44 25.19 -13.24
C ASP A 218 -18.89 24.00 -14.08
N GLY A 219 -18.24 23.76 -15.22
CA GLY A 219 -18.51 22.58 -16.07
C GLY A 219 -18.33 21.25 -15.33
N LEU A 220 -17.39 21.16 -14.39
CA LEU A 220 -17.20 19.96 -13.57
C LEU A 220 -18.39 19.74 -12.64
N ASP A 221 -18.88 20.78 -11.98
CA ASP A 221 -20.01 20.70 -11.06
C ASP A 221 -21.27 20.24 -11.82
N LYS A 222 -21.54 20.82 -13.01
CA LYS A 222 -22.64 20.42 -13.88
C LYS A 222 -22.52 18.98 -14.36
N ALA A 223 -21.30 18.53 -14.69
CA ALA A 223 -21.06 17.16 -15.09
C ALA A 223 -21.40 16.18 -13.94
N ILE A 224 -20.88 16.43 -12.73
CA ILE A 224 -21.10 15.55 -11.58
C ILE A 224 -22.57 15.53 -11.16
N GLU A 225 -23.26 16.68 -11.17
CA GLU A 225 -24.71 16.72 -10.91
C GLU A 225 -25.52 15.92 -11.95
N THR A 226 -25.14 15.96 -13.23
CA THR A 226 -25.75 15.13 -14.27
C THR A 226 -25.52 13.65 -14.02
N LEU A 227 -24.30 13.27 -13.64
CA LEU A 227 -23.98 11.88 -13.33
C LEU A 227 -24.72 11.39 -12.07
N LYS A 228 -24.81 12.21 -11.01
CA LYS A 228 -25.57 11.86 -9.78
C LYS A 228 -27.06 11.57 -10.04
N LYS A 229 -27.65 12.22 -11.06
CA LYS A 229 -29.06 11.97 -11.45
C LYS A 229 -29.24 10.62 -12.15
N ASN A 230 -28.23 10.17 -12.89
CA ASN A 230 -28.32 8.98 -13.75
C ASN A 230 -27.71 7.72 -13.15
N PHE A 231 -26.88 7.83 -12.10
CA PHE A 231 -26.13 6.74 -11.50
C PHE A 231 -26.33 6.67 -9.98
N ASP A 232 -26.20 5.46 -9.43
CA ASP A 232 -26.24 5.22 -7.98
C ASP A 232 -24.93 5.60 -7.33
N TYR A 233 -23.79 5.40 -8.04
CA TYR A 233 -22.43 5.76 -7.58
C TYR A 233 -21.63 6.39 -8.71
N VAL A 234 -20.84 7.38 -8.35
CA VAL A 234 -19.89 8.08 -9.23
C VAL A 234 -18.51 7.94 -8.60
N ILE A 235 -17.59 7.26 -9.28
CA ILE A 235 -16.21 7.07 -8.84
C ILE A 235 -15.31 8.00 -9.62
N LEU A 236 -14.54 8.85 -8.94
CA LEU A 236 -13.62 9.81 -9.54
C LEU A 236 -12.18 9.30 -9.40
N ASP A 237 -11.57 8.85 -10.50
CA ASP A 237 -10.15 8.50 -10.55
C ASP A 237 -9.34 9.75 -10.82
N THR A 238 -8.61 10.26 -9.81
CA THR A 238 -7.94 11.55 -9.85
C THR A 238 -6.42 11.44 -9.88
N ALA A 239 -5.74 12.56 -10.16
CA ALA A 239 -4.29 12.66 -10.06
C ALA A 239 -3.80 12.55 -8.60
N PRO A 240 -2.50 12.24 -8.36
CA PRO A 240 -1.95 12.24 -7.00
C PRO A 240 -2.00 13.64 -6.38
N VAL A 241 -2.65 13.77 -5.21
CA VAL A 241 -2.81 15.08 -4.54
C VAL A 241 -1.49 15.66 -4.02
N GLY A 242 -0.49 14.82 -3.76
CA GLY A 242 0.84 15.29 -3.38
C GLY A 242 1.68 15.84 -4.53
N MET A 243 1.24 15.62 -5.77
CA MET A 243 2.00 16.08 -6.96
C MET A 243 1.35 17.27 -7.66
N VAL A 244 0.02 17.36 -7.64
CA VAL A 244 -0.74 18.41 -8.36
C VAL A 244 -1.97 18.83 -7.57
N THR A 245 -2.40 20.08 -7.79
CA THR A 245 -3.55 20.68 -7.10
C THR A 245 -4.90 20.27 -7.68
N ASP A 246 -4.91 19.63 -8.84
CA ASP A 246 -6.12 19.23 -9.58
C ASP A 246 -7.13 18.47 -8.68
N THR A 247 -6.64 17.54 -7.89
CA THR A 247 -7.47 16.73 -6.97
C THR A 247 -8.14 17.57 -5.88
N LEU A 248 -7.50 18.62 -5.40
CA LEU A 248 -8.11 19.54 -4.43
C LEU A 248 -9.28 20.30 -5.05
N LEU A 249 -9.16 20.70 -6.32
CA LEU A 249 -10.26 21.32 -7.07
C LEU A 249 -11.43 20.34 -7.29
N ILE A 250 -11.12 19.08 -7.55
CA ILE A 250 -12.13 18.03 -7.73
C ILE A 250 -12.81 17.69 -6.39
N GLY A 251 -12.11 17.84 -5.28
CA GLY A 251 -12.63 17.56 -3.92
C GLY A 251 -13.96 18.25 -3.60
N ARG A 252 -14.24 19.44 -4.18
CA ARG A 252 -15.49 20.20 -3.96
C ARG A 252 -16.76 19.47 -4.42
N VAL A 253 -16.64 18.54 -5.37
CA VAL A 253 -17.79 17.78 -5.91
C VAL A 253 -17.87 16.37 -5.34
N ALA A 254 -16.93 15.96 -4.48
CA ALA A 254 -16.90 14.65 -3.86
C ALA A 254 -17.70 14.61 -2.55
N ASP A 255 -18.22 13.45 -2.19
CA ASP A 255 -18.89 13.19 -0.92
C ASP A 255 -17.97 12.45 0.08
N LEU A 256 -17.00 11.68 -0.43
CA LEU A 256 -16.05 10.89 0.32
C LEU A 256 -14.74 10.76 -0.46
N SER A 257 -13.61 10.76 0.22
CA SER A 257 -12.28 10.67 -0.38
C SER A 257 -11.51 9.46 0.12
N VAL A 258 -11.07 8.63 -0.82
CA VAL A 258 -10.22 7.46 -0.57
C VAL A 258 -8.77 7.81 -0.90
N TYR A 259 -7.92 7.81 0.11
CA TYR A 259 -6.49 8.06 -0.01
C TYR A 259 -5.75 6.73 -0.12
N VAL A 260 -5.12 6.47 -1.25
CA VAL A 260 -4.41 5.21 -1.49
C VAL A 260 -2.94 5.38 -1.14
N CYS A 261 -2.41 4.49 -0.30
CA CYS A 261 -0.97 4.28 -0.12
C CYS A 261 -0.59 2.87 -0.54
N ARG A 262 0.67 2.67 -0.93
CA ARG A 262 1.16 1.36 -1.38
C ARG A 262 2.26 0.84 -0.46
N ALA A 263 2.10 -0.38 0.03
CA ALA A 263 3.10 -1.06 0.84
C ALA A 263 4.41 -1.24 0.07
N ASP A 264 5.54 -1.12 0.76
CA ASP A 264 6.91 -1.19 0.23
C ASP A 264 7.23 -0.13 -0.86
N TYR A 265 6.34 0.86 -1.04
CA TYR A 265 6.47 1.88 -2.07
C TYR A 265 6.33 3.31 -1.52
N THR A 266 5.21 3.63 -0.87
CA THR A 266 4.92 4.97 -0.32
C THR A 266 5.87 5.30 0.84
N HIS A 267 6.49 6.47 0.79
CA HIS A 267 7.34 6.98 1.88
C HIS A 267 6.47 7.49 3.04
N LYS A 268 6.87 7.14 4.28
CA LYS A 268 6.14 7.54 5.49
C LYS A 268 5.98 9.06 5.62
N ASN A 269 7.05 9.80 5.31
CA ASN A 269 7.04 11.26 5.38
C ASN A 269 6.10 11.91 4.34
N GLU A 270 6.02 11.35 3.14
CA GLU A 270 5.11 11.86 2.09
C GLU A 270 3.66 11.53 2.42
N TYR A 271 3.40 10.35 3.02
CA TYR A 271 2.07 9.92 3.40
C TYR A 271 1.44 10.81 4.49
N THR A 272 2.23 11.46 5.35
CA THR A 272 1.71 12.36 6.39
C THR A 272 0.93 13.56 5.85
N LEU A 273 1.00 13.84 4.53
CA LEU A 273 0.16 14.80 3.84
C LEU A 273 -1.35 14.55 4.09
N ILE A 274 -1.76 13.28 4.30
CA ILE A 274 -3.16 12.93 4.61
C ILE A 274 -3.69 13.70 5.83
N ASN A 275 -2.84 13.92 6.85
CA ASN A 275 -3.22 14.62 8.07
C ASN A 275 -3.51 16.10 7.79
N GLU A 276 -2.64 16.75 7.00
CA GLU A 276 -2.88 18.14 6.59
C GLU A 276 -4.18 18.31 5.80
N LEU A 277 -4.48 17.33 4.92
CA LEU A 277 -5.71 17.33 4.14
C LEU A 277 -6.95 17.13 5.00
N ALA A 278 -6.85 16.28 6.03
CA ALA A 278 -7.92 16.04 6.99
C ALA A 278 -8.14 17.24 7.95
N GLU A 279 -7.06 17.76 8.53
CA GLU A 279 -7.13 18.90 9.48
C GLU A 279 -7.67 20.20 8.85
N LYS A 280 -7.33 20.43 7.56
CA LYS A 280 -7.77 21.60 6.81
C LYS A 280 -9.07 21.39 6.02
N ASP A 281 -9.71 20.22 6.21
CA ASP A 281 -10.95 19.82 5.51
C ASP A 281 -10.89 20.01 3.97
N LYS A 282 -9.69 19.77 3.41
CA LYS A 282 -9.44 19.96 1.96
C LYS A 282 -10.06 18.86 1.09
N LEU A 283 -10.30 17.70 1.67
CA LEU A 283 -10.96 16.55 1.02
C LEU A 283 -12.04 15.99 1.96
N PRO A 284 -13.27 15.78 1.48
CA PRO A 284 -14.39 15.38 2.32
C PRO A 284 -14.26 13.93 2.80
N SER A 285 -14.66 13.67 4.06
CA SER A 285 -14.79 12.32 4.66
C SER A 285 -13.62 11.40 4.33
N LEU A 286 -12.38 11.87 4.62
CA LEU A 286 -11.14 11.23 4.20
C LEU A 286 -10.93 9.89 4.90
N CYS A 287 -10.65 8.83 4.13
CA CYS A 287 -10.26 7.50 4.60
C CYS A 287 -9.09 6.96 3.77
N THR A 288 -8.47 5.87 4.20
CA THR A 288 -7.31 5.31 3.51
C THR A 288 -7.48 3.84 3.15
N VAL A 289 -6.86 3.46 2.02
CA VAL A 289 -6.70 2.08 1.55
C VAL A 289 -5.21 1.78 1.39
N ILE A 290 -4.78 0.65 1.93
CA ILE A 290 -3.41 0.16 1.79
C ILE A 290 -3.37 -0.83 0.63
N ASN A 291 -2.62 -0.52 -0.41
CA ASN A 291 -2.50 -1.34 -1.61
C ASN A 291 -1.19 -2.14 -1.63
N GLY A 292 -1.20 -3.30 -2.27
CA GLY A 292 0.01 -4.08 -2.56
C GLY A 292 0.65 -4.77 -1.36
N LEU A 293 -0.15 -5.23 -0.39
CA LEU A 293 0.34 -5.93 0.78
C LEU A 293 0.86 -7.32 0.44
N ASP A 294 2.16 -7.58 0.66
CA ASP A 294 2.73 -8.92 0.53
C ASP A 294 2.38 -9.80 1.73
N LEU A 295 1.41 -10.69 1.55
CA LEU A 295 0.96 -11.62 2.58
C LEU A 295 2.01 -12.67 2.93
N LYS A 296 2.99 -12.95 2.06
CA LYS A 296 4.06 -13.93 2.29
C LYS A 296 5.12 -13.41 3.27
N LYS A 297 5.43 -12.13 3.23
CA LYS A 297 6.39 -11.48 4.15
C LYS A 297 5.89 -11.47 5.61
N ARG A 298 4.59 -11.64 5.84
CA ARG A 298 3.94 -11.51 7.15
C ARG A 298 3.78 -12.81 7.94
N LYS A 299 4.58 -13.85 7.69
CA LYS A 299 4.51 -15.13 8.42
C LYS A 299 4.80 -15.05 9.93
N TYR A 300 5.32 -13.92 10.42
CA TYR A 300 5.60 -13.70 11.85
C TYR A 300 5.06 -12.33 12.31
N GLY A 301 3.90 -12.34 12.92
CA GLY A 301 3.39 -11.22 13.73
C GLY A 301 2.35 -10.31 13.05
N TYR A 302 1.18 -10.26 13.67
CA TYR A 302 0.06 -9.33 13.49
C TYR A 302 -1.00 -9.69 12.44
N TYR A 303 -1.78 -10.67 12.79
CA TYR A 303 -3.14 -10.86 12.29
C TYR A 303 -4.14 -10.26 13.33
N TYR A 304 -4.10 -8.94 13.51
CA TYR A 304 -5.12 -8.23 14.28
C TYR A 304 -6.00 -7.40 13.34
N GLY A 305 -7.16 -7.96 13.00
CA GLY A 305 -8.20 -7.37 12.16
C GLY A 305 -8.98 -8.40 11.35
N TYR A 306 -8.31 -9.39 10.77
CA TYR A 306 -8.95 -10.51 10.07
C TYR A 306 -8.97 -11.81 10.91
N GLY A 307 -8.47 -11.80 12.13
CA GLY A 307 -8.25 -12.98 12.97
C GLY A 307 -9.53 -13.71 13.42
N LYS A 308 -10.70 -13.10 13.33
CA LYS A 308 -11.98 -13.76 13.61
C LYS A 308 -12.62 -14.36 12.35
N TYR A 309 -12.37 -13.77 11.17
CA TYR A 309 -12.88 -14.28 9.88
C TYR A 309 -11.89 -15.19 9.16
N GLY A 310 -10.58 -15.02 9.33
CA GLY A 310 -9.55 -15.88 8.73
C GLY A 310 -9.52 -17.31 9.29
N LYS A 311 -10.08 -17.57 10.47
CA LYS A 311 -10.25 -18.94 11.01
C LYS A 311 -11.37 -19.71 10.30
N TYR A 312 -12.30 -19.04 9.63
CA TYR A 312 -13.37 -19.66 8.84
C TYR A 312 -12.97 -19.95 7.39
N TYR A 313 -11.93 -19.28 6.88
CA TYR A 313 -11.40 -19.52 5.53
C TYR A 313 -9.94 -19.93 5.63
N GLY A 314 -9.70 -21.11 6.20
CA GLY A 314 -8.39 -21.75 6.23
C GLY A 314 -7.92 -22.10 4.81
N TYR A 315 -7.32 -21.18 4.07
CA TYR A 315 -6.56 -21.47 2.87
C TYR A 315 -5.16 -22.00 3.25
N GLY A 316 -5.14 -23.20 3.79
CA GLY A 316 -3.96 -24.02 3.95
C GLY A 316 -4.36 -25.47 3.69
N LYS A 317 -4.07 -25.98 2.47
CA LYS A 317 -4.06 -27.41 2.10
C LYS A 317 -5.21 -28.23 2.69
N HIS A 318 -6.23 -28.47 1.92
CA HIS A 318 -7.25 -29.52 1.92
C HIS A 318 -8.65 -28.95 1.72
N TYR A 319 -9.01 -28.67 0.48
CA TYR A 319 -10.34 -28.88 -0.05
C TYR A 319 -10.20 -29.26 -1.53
N GLY A 320 -10.00 -30.57 -1.75
CA GLY A 320 -10.36 -31.19 -2.98
C GLY A 320 -11.90 -31.17 -3.06
N TYR A 321 -12.47 -30.39 -3.97
CA TYR A 321 -13.85 -30.57 -4.37
C TYR A 321 -13.94 -31.92 -5.06
N GLY A 322 -14.54 -32.90 -4.37
CA GLY A 322 -14.98 -34.12 -4.97
C GLY A 322 -15.99 -33.83 -6.08
N GLU A 323 -15.69 -34.29 -7.28
CA GLU A 323 -16.66 -34.41 -8.35
C GLU A 323 -17.89 -35.19 -7.85
N TYR A 324 -19.05 -34.51 -7.82
CA TYR A 324 -20.33 -35.20 -7.73
C TYR A 324 -20.58 -35.88 -9.06
N LYS A 325 -20.22 -37.17 -9.16
CA LYS A 325 -20.74 -38.07 -10.21
C LYS A 325 -22.21 -38.30 -9.92
N ILE A 326 -23.08 -37.72 -10.73
CA ILE A 326 -24.48 -38.11 -10.87
C ILE A 326 -24.46 -39.54 -11.41
N LYS A 327 -24.82 -40.51 -10.58
CA LYS A 327 -25.14 -41.86 -11.03
C LYS A 327 -26.55 -41.81 -11.64
N ASP A 328 -26.62 -41.78 -12.96
CA ASP A 328 -27.82 -42.19 -13.67
C ASP A 328 -28.12 -43.66 -13.30
N LYS A 329 -29.24 -43.88 -12.60
CA LYS A 329 -29.87 -45.17 -12.53
C LYS A 329 -30.82 -45.28 -13.71
N ALA A 330 -30.37 -46.01 -14.72
CA ALA A 330 -31.26 -46.67 -15.67
C ALA A 330 -31.95 -47.85 -14.96
N ASN A 331 -33.23 -47.79 -14.89
CA ASN A 331 -34.22 -48.87 -15.19
C ASN A 331 -35.61 -48.27 -15.12
#